data_5eeee27fd2f4334661aaf3fd82f53539
#
_entry.id   5eeee27fd2f4334661aaf3fd82f53539
#
_cell.length_a   1.000
_cell.length_b   1.000
_cell.length_c   1.000
_cell.angle_alpha   90.00
_cell.angle_beta   90.00
_cell.angle_gamma   90.00
#
_symmetry.space_group_name_H-M   'P 1'
#
loop_
_entity.id
_entity.type
_entity.pdbx_description
1 polymer ?
#
loop_
_entity_poly.entity_id
_entity_poly.type
_entity_poly.pdbx_seq_one_letter_code
_entity_poly.pdbx_strand_id
1 'polypeptide(L)' 'MFEAFMLACMIGNSNICHTIVDIEGPYDTHQECIMRVNEMAYDLQEYMPDYMPMKYKCKQKGTRT' A
#
# COMPACT_ATOMS: atom_id res chain seq x y z
N MET A 1 -0.58 -7.29 14.69
CA MET A 1 0.34 -6.85 13.62
C MET A 1 -0.44 -6.48 12.37
N PHE A 2 0.08 -5.55 11.61
CA PHE A 2 -0.62 -5.03 10.45
C PHE A 2 0.22 -5.15 9.20
N GLU A 3 -0.43 -5.49 8.09
CA GLU A 3 0.21 -5.53 6.77
C GLU A 3 -0.31 -4.39 5.92
N ALA A 4 0.58 -3.77 5.16
CA ALA A 4 0.25 -2.64 4.31
C ALA A 4 0.01 -3.09 2.87
N PHE A 5 -1.11 -2.64 2.32
CA PHE A 5 -1.47 -2.89 0.93
C PHE A 5 -1.87 -1.58 0.29
N MET A 6 -1.56 -1.44 -0.98
CA MET A 6 -1.95 -0.26 -1.73
C MET A 6 -2.47 -0.66 -3.10
N LEU A 7 -3.59 -0.08 -3.50
CA LEU A 7 -4.11 -0.24 -4.85
C LEU A 7 -3.68 0.95 -5.67
N ALA A 8 -2.93 0.69 -6.72
CA ALA A 8 -2.47 1.74 -7.64
C ALA A 8 -3.05 1.48 -9.01
N CYS A 9 -3.55 2.54 -9.63
CA CYS A 9 -4.15 2.46 -10.96
C CYS A 9 -3.44 3.38 -11.92
N MET A 10 -3.40 3.00 -13.18
CA MET A 10 -2.73 3.78 -14.21
C MET A 10 -3.48 5.07 -14.46
N ILE A 11 -2.72 6.17 -14.54
CA ILE A 11 -3.29 7.47 -14.88
C ILE A 11 -3.71 7.43 -16.36
N GLY A 12 -4.95 7.82 -16.61
CA GLY A 12 -5.47 7.80 -17.97
C GLY A 12 -6.14 6.48 -18.37
N ASN A 13 -5.95 5.43 -17.57
CA ASN A 13 -6.65 4.16 -17.81
C ASN A 13 -6.89 3.47 -16.48
N SER A 14 -7.95 3.87 -15.80
CA SER A 14 -8.25 3.38 -14.46
C SER A 14 -8.68 1.91 -14.43
N ASN A 15 -8.77 1.26 -15.57
CA ASN A 15 -9.04 -0.17 -15.62
C ASN A 15 -7.78 -0.99 -15.35
N ILE A 16 -6.61 -0.37 -15.43
CA ILE A 16 -5.35 -1.05 -15.16
C ILE A 16 -4.90 -0.71 -13.76
N CYS A 17 -5.07 -1.64 -12.85
CA CYS A 17 -4.74 -1.45 -11.45
C CYS A 17 -3.92 -2.64 -10.93
N HIS A 18 -3.05 -2.35 -9.98
CA HIS A 18 -2.24 -3.38 -9.35
C HIS A 18 -2.28 -3.21 -7.83
N THR A 19 -2.31 -4.33 -7.14
CA THR A 19 -2.20 -4.32 -5.69
C THR A 19 -0.72 -4.45 -5.31
N ILE A 20 -0.25 -3.47 -4.57
CA ILE A 20 1.14 -3.46 -4.11
C ILE A 20 1.14 -3.89 -2.66
N VAL A 21 1.95 -4.91 -2.36
CA VAL A 21 2.05 -5.46 -1.02
C VAL A 21 3.40 -5.06 -0.44
N ASP A 22 3.36 -4.55 0.79
CA ASP A 22 4.58 -4.19 1.49
C ASP A 22 5.30 -5.45 1.95
N ILE A 23 6.58 -5.54 1.64
CA ILE A 23 7.39 -6.70 2.00
C ILE A 23 8.18 -6.48 3.28
N GLU A 24 8.17 -5.28 3.83
CA GLU A 24 8.95 -4.96 5.03
C GLU A 24 8.17 -5.18 6.32
N GLY A 25 6.84 -5.21 6.24
CA GLY A 25 6.03 -5.48 7.41
C GLY A 25 6.18 -6.91 7.90
N PRO A 26 5.39 -7.31 8.86
CA PRO A 26 4.27 -6.57 9.44
C PRO A 26 4.67 -5.53 10.49
N TYR A 27 3.73 -4.68 10.84
CA TYR A 27 3.96 -3.58 11.80
C TYR A 27 3.14 -3.83 13.06
N ASP A 28 3.69 -3.40 14.19
CA ASP A 28 3.05 -3.65 15.48
C ASP A 28 1.81 -2.80 15.68
N THR A 29 1.79 -1.60 15.13
CA THR A 29 0.67 -0.68 15.32
C THR A 29 0.08 -0.26 14.00
N HIS A 30 -1.20 0.11 14.05
CA HIS A 30 -1.89 0.63 12.87
C HIS A 30 -1.21 1.91 12.37
N GLN A 31 -0.76 2.74 13.30
CA GLN A 31 -0.11 4.00 12.95
C GLN A 31 1.15 3.77 12.15
N GLU A 32 1.97 2.79 12.54
CA GLU A 32 3.17 2.46 11.78
C GLU A 32 2.82 2.00 10.37
N CYS A 33 1.74 1.21 10.25
CA CYS A 33 1.29 0.75 8.95
C CYS A 33 0.86 1.92 8.06
N ILE A 34 0.15 2.88 8.62
CA ILE A 34 -0.29 4.07 7.88
C ILE A 34 0.90 4.89 7.43
N MET A 35 1.90 5.05 8.29
CA MET A 35 3.12 5.76 7.91
C MET A 35 3.83 5.07 6.75
N ARG A 36 3.87 3.74 6.76
CA ARG A 36 4.48 2.98 5.68
C ARG A 36 3.71 3.14 4.38
N VAL A 37 2.38 3.15 4.45
CA VAL A 37 1.55 3.36 3.26
C VAL A 37 1.86 4.71 2.63
N ASN A 38 2.03 5.75 3.44
CA ASN A 38 2.39 7.06 2.93
C ASN A 38 3.74 7.03 2.21
N GLU A 39 4.70 6.30 2.74
CA GLU A 39 5.99 6.13 2.08
C GLU A 39 5.83 5.39 0.75
N MET A 40 5.01 4.35 0.74
CA MET A 40 4.75 3.59 -0.48
C MET A 40 4.12 4.47 -1.56
N ALA A 41 3.20 5.33 -1.17
CA ALA A 41 2.57 6.26 -2.12
C ALA A 41 3.60 7.21 -2.72
N TYR A 42 4.49 7.70 -1.88
CA TYR A 42 5.56 8.59 -2.33
C TYR A 42 6.50 7.87 -3.31
N ASP A 43 6.92 6.67 -2.93
CA ASP A 43 7.81 5.86 -3.77
C ASP A 43 7.14 5.52 -5.10
N LEU A 44 5.84 5.25 -5.08
CA LEU A 44 5.10 4.93 -6.29
C LEU A 44 5.22 6.05 -7.31
N GLN A 45 5.08 7.29 -6.86
CA GLN A 45 5.18 8.44 -7.75
C GLN A 45 6.57 8.61 -8.32
N GLU A 46 7.59 8.20 -7.58
CA GLU A 46 8.97 8.30 -8.03
C GLU A 46 9.33 7.21 -9.05
N TYR A 47 8.92 5.98 -8.77
CA TYR A 47 9.31 4.83 -9.59
C TYR A 47 8.32 4.52 -10.69
N MET A 48 7.06 4.85 -10.48
CA MET A 48 6.00 4.56 -11.45
C MET A 48 5.10 5.78 -11.60
N PRO A 49 5.61 6.85 -12.24
CA PRO A 49 4.84 8.11 -12.33
C PRO A 49 3.55 8.00 -13.12
N ASP A 50 3.40 6.93 -13.90
CA ASP A 50 2.17 6.71 -14.67
C ASP A 50 1.05 6.11 -13.81
N TYR A 51 1.33 5.78 -12.56
CA TYR A 51 0.36 5.22 -11.63
C TYR A 51 0.10 6.18 -10.49
N MET A 52 -1.09 6.08 -9.93
CA MET A 52 -1.43 6.87 -8.75
C MET A 52 -2.04 5.97 -7.71
N PRO A 53 -1.80 6.25 -6.42
CA PRO A 53 -2.41 5.48 -5.36
C PRO A 53 -3.89 5.81 -5.26
N MET A 54 -4.73 4.78 -5.34
CA MET A 54 -6.18 4.95 -5.30
C MET A 54 -6.74 4.63 -3.93
N LYS A 55 -6.25 3.55 -3.33
CA LYS A 55 -6.71 3.09 -2.02
C LYS A 55 -5.55 2.45 -1.29
N TYR A 56 -5.65 2.44 0.01
CA TYR A 56 -4.70 1.72 0.82
C TYR A 56 -5.45 0.94 1.89
N LYS A 57 -4.78 -0.04 2.45
CA LYS A 57 -5.37 -0.88 3.47
C LYS A 57 -4.29 -1.34 4.44
N CYS A 58 -4.58 -1.20 5.71
CA CYS A 58 -3.76 -1.78 6.76
C CYS A 58 -4.57 -2.90 7.38
N LYS A 59 -4.27 -4.11 6.95
CA LYS A 59 -5.01 -5.29 7.37
C LYS A 59 -4.32 -5.91 8.56
N GLN A 60 -5.09 -6.19 9.61
CA GLN A 60 -4.54 -6.89 10.76
C GLN A 60 -4.23 -8.32 10.35
N LYS A 61 -2.96 -8.69 10.54
CA LYS A 61 -2.53 -10.05 10.29
C LYS A 61 -2.93 -10.89 11.49
N GLY A 62 -3.73 -11.86 11.24
CA GLY A 62 -4.31 -12.64 12.29
C GLY A 62 -3.35 -13.49 13.05
N THR A 63 -3.79 -13.88 14.14
CA THR A 63 -3.19 -14.67 14.82
C THR A 63 -3.90 -15.81 15.40
N ARG A 64 -4.50 -16.01 15.31
CA ARG A 64 -4.91 -16.63 15.69
C ARG A 64 -5.15 -17.32 15.71
N THR A 65 -5.19 -17.64 16.03
CA THR A 65 -5.45 -18.10 16.21
C THR A 65 -5.78 -18.63 16.39
#